data_dd2973d09bee1509fcfc795aecb08ba4
#
_entry.id   dd2973d09bee1509fcfc795aecb08ba4
#
_cell.length_a   1.000
_cell.length_b   1.000
_cell.length_c   1.000
_cell.angle_alpha   90.00
_cell.angle_beta   90.00
_cell.angle_gamma   90.00
#
_symmetry.space_group_name_H-M   'P 1'
#
loop_
_entity.id
_entity.type
_entity.pdbx_description
1 polymer ?
#
loop_
_entity_poly.entity_id
_entity_poly.type
_entity_poly.pdbx_seq_one_letter_code
_entity_poly.pdbx_strand_id
1 'polypeptide(L)' 'MELSHISALESKHAGLERRIAEEQCRPSPNDVLIKELKRRKLRIKEELAQVQQVH' A
#
# COMPACT_ATOMS: atom_id res chain seq x y z
N MET A 1 -2.40 -10.50 -17.83
CA MET A 1 -1.76 -10.26 -16.52
C MET A 1 -2.04 -11.41 -15.59
N GLU A 2 -1.05 -11.88 -14.92
CA GLU A 2 -1.22 -13.02 -14.04
C GLU A 2 -1.95 -12.64 -12.76
N LEU A 3 -2.83 -13.53 -12.34
CA LEU A 3 -3.58 -13.36 -11.10
C LEU A 3 -2.66 -13.24 -9.89
N SER A 4 -1.54 -13.96 -9.92
CA SER A 4 -0.57 -13.92 -8.84
C SER A 4 0.07 -12.55 -8.67
N HIS A 5 0.26 -11.81 -9.76
CA HIS A 5 0.81 -10.46 -9.70
C HIS A 5 -0.18 -9.51 -9.01
N ILE A 6 -1.45 -9.60 -9.38
CA ILE A 6 -2.50 -8.78 -8.77
C ILE A 6 -2.62 -9.11 -7.28
N SER A 7 -2.62 -10.40 -6.96
CA SER A 7 -2.70 -10.85 -5.57
C SER A 7 -1.52 -10.33 -4.73
N ALA A 8 -0.32 -10.34 -5.31
CA ALA A 8 0.87 -9.83 -4.63
C ALA A 8 0.75 -8.34 -4.35
N LEU A 9 0.26 -7.57 -5.33
CA LEU A 9 0.07 -6.13 -5.15
C LEU A 9 -0.99 -5.83 -4.08
N GLU A 10 -2.08 -6.59 -4.09
CA GLU A 10 -3.12 -6.43 -3.08
C GLU A 10 -2.63 -6.75 -1.69
N SER A 11 -1.81 -7.80 -1.56
CA SER A 11 -1.20 -8.17 -0.28
C SER A 11 -0.28 -7.07 0.24
N LYS A 12 0.53 -6.50 -0.64
CA LYS A 12 1.42 -5.39 -0.28
C LYS A 12 0.63 -4.16 0.14
N HIS A 13 -0.45 -3.88 -0.57
CA HIS A 13 -1.31 -2.74 -0.25
C HIS A 13 -1.91 -2.91 1.15
N ALA A 14 -2.47 -4.10 1.43
CA ALA A 14 -3.05 -4.38 2.73
C ALA A 14 -2.00 -4.32 3.85
N GLY A 15 -0.80 -4.84 3.58
CA GLY A 15 0.30 -4.79 4.53
C GLY A 15 0.73 -3.36 4.87
N LEU A 16 0.78 -2.50 3.85
CA LEU A 16 1.12 -1.09 4.07
C LEU A 16 0.04 -0.36 4.87
N GLU A 17 -1.22 -0.64 4.58
CA GLU A 17 -2.32 -0.06 5.33
C GLU A 17 -2.25 -0.43 6.81
N ARG A 18 -1.94 -1.71 7.08
CA ARG A 18 -1.79 -2.19 8.45
C ARG A 18 -0.64 -1.48 9.15
N ARG A 19 0.49 -1.34 8.48
CA ARG A 19 1.66 -0.66 9.06
C ARG A 19 1.39 0.80 9.33
N ILE A 20 0.67 1.47 8.43
CA ILE A 20 0.28 2.85 8.64
C ILE A 20 -0.60 2.97 9.88
N ALA A 21 -1.60 2.11 10.01
CA ALA A 21 -2.50 2.11 11.15
C ALA A 21 -1.74 1.87 12.46
N GLU A 22 -0.84 0.91 12.46
CA GLU A 22 -0.02 0.60 13.64
C GLU A 22 0.85 1.80 14.04
N GLU A 23 1.46 2.45 13.06
CA GLU A 23 2.32 3.60 13.33
C GLU A 23 1.51 4.77 13.86
N GLN A 24 0.32 5.00 13.32
CA GLN A 24 -0.56 6.08 13.76
C GLN A 24 -1.09 5.85 15.17
N CYS A 25 -1.17 4.60 15.60
CA CYS A 25 -1.64 4.24 16.94
C CYS A 25 -0.57 4.35 18.02
N ARG A 26 0.66 4.60 17.64
CA ARG A 26 1.74 4.74 18.62
C ARG A 26 1.59 6.04 19.41
N PRO A 27 2.06 6.06 20.67
CA PRO A 27 2.03 7.29 21.46
C PRO A 27 2.79 8.43 20.81
N SER A 28 3.83 8.11 20.06
CA SER A 28 4.65 9.12 19.36
C SER A 28 4.85 8.68 17.92
N PRO A 29 3.85 8.89 17.06
CA PRO A 29 3.94 8.46 15.67
C PRO A 29 5.08 9.14 14.92
N ASN A 30 5.73 8.37 14.05
CA ASN A 30 6.79 8.91 13.19
C ASN A 30 6.14 9.42 11.89
N ASP A 31 5.97 10.73 11.81
CA ASP A 31 5.32 11.36 10.66
C ASP A 31 6.05 11.11 9.35
N VAL A 32 7.37 11.09 9.40
CA VAL A 32 8.18 10.83 8.20
C VAL A 32 7.92 9.43 7.68
N LEU A 33 7.91 8.46 8.59
CA LEU A 33 7.65 7.07 8.22
C LEU A 33 6.23 6.89 7.68
N ILE A 34 5.24 7.51 8.33
CA ILE A 34 3.86 7.45 7.88
C ILE A 34 3.74 8.02 6.47
N LYS A 35 4.36 9.15 6.22
CA LYS A 35 4.34 9.79 4.91
C LYS A 35 4.93 8.87 3.84
N GLU A 36 6.04 8.22 4.16
CA GLU A 36 6.70 7.29 3.26
C GLU A 36 5.83 6.08 2.97
N LEU A 37 5.21 5.52 4.00
CA LEU A 37 4.32 4.37 3.85
C LEU A 37 3.11 4.73 3.00
N LYS A 38 2.54 5.92 3.19
CA LYS A 38 1.41 6.39 2.40
C LYS A 38 1.80 6.56 0.93
N ARG A 39 3.02 7.04 0.67
CA ARG A 39 3.52 7.19 -0.69
C ARG A 39 3.65 5.83 -1.37
N ARG A 40 4.17 4.84 -0.66
CA ARG A 40 4.29 3.48 -1.19
C ARG A 40 2.92 2.87 -1.45
N LYS A 41 1.99 3.09 -0.54
CA LYS A 41 0.62 2.62 -0.70
C LYS A 41 -0.01 3.22 -1.96
N LEU A 42 0.17 4.50 -2.16
CA LEU A 42 -0.37 5.18 -3.34
C LEU A 42 0.22 4.61 -4.62
N ARG A 43 1.52 4.35 -4.64
CA ARG A 43 2.18 3.78 -5.81
C ARG A 43 1.60 2.41 -6.16
N ILE A 44 1.41 1.57 -5.16
CA ILE A 44 0.83 0.25 -5.37
C ILE A 44 -0.61 0.37 -5.86
N LYS A 45 -1.37 1.30 -5.29
CA LYS A 45 -2.74 1.56 -5.71
C LYS A 45 -2.80 1.96 -7.19
N GLU A 46 -1.85 2.80 -7.62
CA GLU A 46 -1.77 3.21 -9.02
C GLU A 46 -1.44 2.03 -9.94
N GLU A 47 -0.55 1.17 -9.51
CA GLU A 47 -0.22 -0.04 -10.27
C GLU A 47 -1.44 -0.97 -10.38
N LEU A 48 -2.16 -1.15 -9.29
CA LEU A 48 -3.38 -1.96 -9.30
C LEU A 48 -4.42 -1.38 -10.24
N ALA A 49 -4.57 -0.06 -10.23
CA ALA A 49 -5.53 0.60 -11.11
C ALA A 49 -5.17 0.39 -12.57
N GLN A 50 -3.88 0.46 -12.91
CA GLN A 50 -3.44 0.22 -14.27
C GLN A 50 -3.71 -1.20 -14.72
N VAL A 51 -3.43 -2.17 -13.84
CA VAL A 51 -3.67 -3.57 -14.14
C VAL A 51 -5.15 -3.86 -14.33
N GLN A 52 -5.99 -3.26 -13.51
CA GLN A 52 -7.43 -3.48 -13.58
C GLN A 52 -8.08 -2.76 -14.77
N GLN A 53 -7.42 -1.73 -15.28
CA GLN A 53 -7.92 -0.98 -16.43
C GLN A 53 -7.54 -1.60 -17.78
N VAL A 54 -6.59 -2.51 -17.78
CA VAL A 54 -6.16 -3.17 -18.99
C VAL A 54 -7.21 -4.19 -19.41
N HIS A 55 -7.70 -4.07 -20.64
CA HIS A 55 -8.73 -4.93 -21.17
C HIS A 55 -8.20 -5.83 -22.28
#